data_048132563a625c34d49596b676f87fe4
#
_entry.id   048132563a625c34d49596b676f87fe4
#
_cell.length_a   1.000
_cell.length_b   1.000
_cell.length_c   1.000
_cell.angle_alpha   90.00
_cell.angle_beta   90.00
_cell.angle_gamma   90.00
#
_symmetry.space_group_name_H-M   'P 1'
#
loop_
_entity.id
_entity.type
_entity.pdbx_description
1 polymer ?
#
loop_
_entity_poly.entity_id
_entity_poly.type
_entity_poly.pdbx_seq_one_letter_code
_entity_poly.pdbx_strand_id
1 'polypeptide(L)'
;ALGKRSRYYQSQMDMELLLSGEDYSELPDTYVIFICDFDPFEEGKYRYTFKMNCKESGKTNLEDGRTIVFLNTHGKNESEVPKELVTFLKYVKADLAGSEEAFDDSYVEQLQNFICKIKGSREMEERFMIFEEMLKEEREEGREEGRSVLKETLLLCLQSFGDIPDEVLEQIQAQQDMEVLKNWMQTAFQSKSLEEFVQKM
;
A
#
# COMPACT_ATOMS: atom_id res chain seq x y z
N ALA A 1 -7.43 3.88 1.01
CA ALA A 1 -7.57 5.15 0.25
C ALA A 1 -7.42 5.00 -1.28
N LEU A 2 -7.49 3.77 -1.84
CA LEU A 2 -7.24 3.50 -3.28
C LEU A 2 -8.12 4.32 -4.23
N GLY A 3 -9.42 4.50 -3.92
CA GLY A 3 -10.31 5.33 -4.76
C GLY A 3 -9.90 6.81 -4.83
N LYS A 4 -9.30 7.36 -3.75
CA LYS A 4 -8.76 8.73 -3.79
C LYS A 4 -7.46 8.79 -4.58
N ARG A 5 -6.61 7.76 -4.51
CA ARG A 5 -5.38 7.65 -5.29
C ARG A 5 -5.67 7.55 -6.80
N SER A 6 -6.66 6.73 -7.20
CA SER A 6 -7.03 6.62 -8.61
C SER A 6 -7.49 7.96 -9.18
N ARG A 7 -8.31 8.73 -8.44
CA ARG A 7 -8.72 10.08 -8.83
C ARG A 7 -7.54 11.03 -8.99
N TYR A 8 -6.58 10.97 -8.08
CA TYR A 8 -5.36 11.79 -8.13
C TYR A 8 -4.53 11.47 -9.37
N TYR A 9 -4.28 10.18 -9.65
CA TYR A 9 -3.51 9.76 -10.82
C TYR A 9 -4.18 10.15 -12.14
N GLN A 10 -5.50 10.02 -12.24
CA GLN A 10 -6.23 10.47 -13.43
C GLN A 10 -6.13 11.97 -13.63
N SER A 11 -6.27 12.77 -12.57
CA SER A 11 -6.10 14.22 -12.68
C SER A 11 -4.69 14.62 -13.13
N GLN A 12 -3.65 13.87 -12.71
CA GLN A 12 -2.29 14.11 -13.16
C GLN A 12 -2.12 13.80 -14.66
N MET A 13 -2.65 12.65 -15.11
CA MET A 13 -2.62 12.29 -16.53
C MET A 13 -3.36 13.32 -17.39
N ASP A 14 -4.54 13.77 -16.97
CA ASP A 14 -5.31 14.77 -17.69
C ASP A 14 -4.55 16.11 -17.80
N MET A 15 -3.84 16.51 -16.74
CA MET A 15 -3.02 17.74 -16.75
C MET A 15 -1.77 17.62 -17.62
N GLU A 16 -1.20 16.45 -17.77
CA GLU A 16 -0.04 16.21 -18.62
C GLU A 16 -0.42 16.08 -20.09
N LEU A 17 -1.62 15.58 -20.39
CA LEU A 17 -2.07 15.25 -21.74
C LEU A 17 -2.81 16.39 -22.42
N LEU A 18 -3.40 17.32 -21.66
CA LEU A 18 -4.12 18.50 -22.21
C LEU A 18 -3.27 19.77 -22.03
N LEU A 19 -2.77 20.30 -23.13
CA LEU A 19 -2.02 21.56 -23.09
C LEU A 19 -2.96 22.77 -23.01
N SER A 20 -2.43 23.90 -22.53
CA SER A 20 -3.20 25.13 -22.40
C SER A 20 -3.72 25.63 -23.77
N GLY A 21 -5.02 25.72 -23.89
CA GLY A 21 -5.70 26.16 -25.11
C GLY A 21 -6.21 25.04 -26.01
N GLU A 22 -5.97 23.79 -25.67
CA GLU A 22 -6.55 22.63 -26.37
C GLU A 22 -8.00 22.38 -25.95
N ASP A 23 -8.77 21.72 -26.81
CA ASP A 23 -10.16 21.34 -26.54
C ASP A 23 -10.21 20.10 -25.65
N TYR A 24 -11.13 20.04 -24.71
CA TYR A 24 -11.33 18.88 -23.83
C TYR A 24 -11.70 17.61 -24.58
N SER A 25 -12.21 17.69 -25.81
CA SER A 25 -12.48 16.55 -26.67
C SER A 25 -11.22 15.81 -27.14
N GLU A 26 -10.04 16.42 -27.00
CA GLU A 26 -8.74 15.81 -27.34
C GLU A 26 -8.19 14.94 -26.20
N LEU A 27 -8.80 14.95 -25.02
CA LEU A 27 -8.40 14.08 -23.92
C LEU A 27 -8.60 12.60 -24.30
N PRO A 28 -7.55 11.77 -24.23
CA PRO A 28 -7.67 10.37 -24.56
C PRO A 28 -8.35 9.58 -23.42
N ASP A 29 -8.82 8.38 -23.75
CA ASP A 29 -9.26 7.40 -22.76
C ASP A 29 -8.11 7.05 -21.80
N THR A 30 -8.36 7.10 -20.49
CA THR A 30 -7.36 6.83 -19.46
C THR A 30 -7.71 5.62 -18.60
N TYR A 31 -6.68 4.86 -18.26
CA TYR A 31 -6.80 3.65 -17.45
C TYR A 31 -5.88 3.73 -16.24
N VAL A 32 -6.44 3.61 -15.03
CA VAL A 32 -5.66 3.40 -13.81
C VAL A 32 -5.86 1.97 -13.35
N ILE A 33 -4.78 1.20 -13.37
CA ILE A 33 -4.80 -0.23 -13.02
C ILE A 33 -4.02 -0.43 -11.72
N PHE A 34 -4.68 -0.97 -10.70
CA PHE A 34 -4.04 -1.39 -9.45
C PHE A 34 -3.94 -2.92 -9.45
N ILE A 35 -2.76 -3.46 -9.18
CA ILE A 35 -2.57 -4.86 -8.85
C ILE A 35 -2.42 -4.94 -7.34
N CYS A 36 -3.34 -5.66 -6.68
CA CYS A 36 -3.45 -5.73 -5.22
C CYS A 36 -3.17 -7.16 -4.75
N ASP A 37 -2.26 -7.31 -3.79
CA ASP A 37 -2.04 -8.58 -3.09
C ASP A 37 -2.99 -8.73 -1.88
N PHE A 38 -4.18 -8.22 -2.04
CA PHE A 38 -5.33 -8.33 -1.13
C PHE A 38 -6.61 -8.01 -1.88
N ASP A 39 -7.76 -8.45 -1.37
CA ASP A 39 -9.05 -8.08 -1.97
C ASP A 39 -9.50 -6.69 -1.47
N PRO A 40 -9.47 -5.65 -2.30
CA PRO A 40 -9.79 -4.28 -1.89
C PRO A 40 -11.28 -4.05 -1.58
N PHE A 41 -12.17 -4.97 -1.97
CA PHE A 41 -13.64 -4.84 -1.83
C PHE A 41 -14.27 -6.03 -1.12
N GLU A 42 -13.49 -7.07 -0.75
CA GLU A 42 -13.94 -8.24 0.00
C GLU A 42 -15.03 -9.09 -0.70
N GLU A 43 -15.18 -8.95 -2.04
CA GLU A 43 -16.16 -9.69 -2.84
C GLU A 43 -15.60 -10.92 -3.55
N GLY A 44 -14.30 -11.20 -3.40
CA GLY A 44 -13.62 -12.37 -3.97
C GLY A 44 -13.45 -12.35 -5.49
N LYS A 45 -13.53 -11.17 -6.13
CA LYS A 45 -13.35 -11.09 -7.58
C LYS A 45 -11.90 -10.88 -7.96
N TYR A 46 -11.45 -11.50 -9.07
CA TYR A 46 -10.12 -11.25 -9.66
C TYR A 46 -9.99 -9.86 -10.28
N ARG A 47 -11.11 -9.29 -10.75
CA ARG A 47 -11.15 -7.98 -11.41
C ARG A 47 -12.36 -7.18 -10.98
N TYR A 48 -12.13 -5.92 -10.61
CA TYR A 48 -13.15 -4.92 -10.38
C TYR A 48 -12.91 -3.76 -11.35
N THR A 49 -13.91 -3.44 -12.16
CA THR A 49 -13.84 -2.35 -13.13
C THR A 49 -14.84 -1.26 -12.77
N PHE A 50 -14.36 -0.04 -12.63
CA PHE A 50 -15.18 1.12 -12.29
C PHE A 50 -15.22 2.10 -13.46
N LYS A 51 -16.42 2.54 -13.79
CA LYS A 51 -16.73 3.63 -14.72
C LYS A 51 -17.79 4.53 -14.08
N MET A 52 -17.91 5.76 -14.57
CA MET A 52 -18.89 6.72 -14.05
C MET A 52 -20.28 6.46 -14.63
N ASN A 53 -21.21 6.06 -13.78
CA ASN A 53 -22.60 5.79 -14.14
C ASN A 53 -23.53 6.82 -13.49
N CYS A 54 -24.63 7.16 -14.19
CA CYS A 54 -25.71 7.98 -13.65
C CYS A 54 -26.47 7.16 -12.57
N LYS A 55 -26.52 7.70 -11.36
CA LYS A 55 -27.19 7.07 -10.22
C LYS A 55 -28.70 6.96 -10.43
N GLU A 56 -29.31 7.95 -11.07
CA GLU A 56 -30.74 8.05 -11.27
C GLU A 56 -31.26 7.05 -12.31
N SER A 57 -30.48 6.75 -13.36
CA SER A 57 -30.90 5.81 -14.41
C SER A 57 -30.27 4.44 -14.27
N GLY A 58 -29.10 4.31 -13.65
CA GLY A 58 -28.33 3.07 -13.54
C GLY A 58 -27.84 2.48 -14.88
N LYS A 59 -28.25 3.06 -16.00
CA LYS A 59 -27.93 2.57 -17.37
C LYS A 59 -27.10 3.57 -18.16
N THR A 60 -27.19 4.86 -17.84
CA THR A 60 -26.49 5.94 -18.53
C THR A 60 -25.06 6.05 -18.01
N ASN A 61 -24.10 5.89 -18.88
CA ASN A 61 -22.69 6.12 -18.60
C ASN A 61 -22.33 7.58 -18.90
N LEU A 62 -21.38 8.14 -18.14
CA LEU A 62 -20.90 9.51 -18.40
C LEU A 62 -20.07 9.60 -19.67
N GLU A 63 -19.45 8.46 -20.08
CA GLU A 63 -18.58 8.36 -21.27
C GLU A 63 -17.40 9.35 -21.25
N ASP A 64 -16.86 9.57 -20.06
CA ASP A 64 -15.75 10.49 -19.83
C ASP A 64 -14.36 9.89 -20.11
N GLY A 65 -14.30 8.72 -20.74
CA GLY A 65 -13.06 8.03 -21.11
C GLY A 65 -12.28 7.42 -19.94
N ARG A 66 -12.70 7.63 -18.68
CA ARG A 66 -11.98 7.13 -17.49
C ARG A 66 -12.39 5.70 -17.15
N THR A 67 -11.39 4.87 -16.93
CA THR A 67 -11.58 3.50 -16.44
C THR A 67 -10.61 3.20 -15.30
N ILE A 68 -11.13 2.68 -14.19
CA ILE A 68 -10.32 2.25 -13.06
C ILE A 68 -10.48 0.74 -12.91
N VAL A 69 -9.36 0.02 -12.87
CA VAL A 69 -9.34 -1.44 -12.73
C VAL A 69 -8.56 -1.82 -11.49
N PHE A 70 -9.16 -2.65 -10.65
CA PHE A 70 -8.45 -3.32 -9.56
C PHE A 70 -8.33 -4.79 -9.91
N LEU A 71 -7.11 -5.29 -9.95
CA LEU A 71 -6.76 -6.69 -10.11
C LEU A 71 -6.36 -7.23 -8.74
N ASN A 72 -7.00 -8.33 -8.32
CA ASN A 72 -6.83 -8.94 -7.01
C ASN A 72 -6.17 -10.31 -7.19
N THR A 73 -5.00 -10.53 -6.59
CA THR A 73 -4.29 -11.81 -6.65
C THR A 73 -4.98 -12.91 -5.83
N HIS A 74 -5.95 -12.57 -4.99
CA HIS A 74 -6.72 -13.46 -4.12
C HIS A 74 -8.17 -13.72 -4.62
N GLY A 75 -8.44 -13.48 -5.89
CA GLY A 75 -9.75 -13.76 -6.49
C GLY A 75 -10.17 -15.23 -6.38
N LYS A 76 -11.46 -15.49 -6.45
CA LYS A 76 -12.06 -16.83 -6.32
C LYS A 76 -12.99 -17.19 -7.49
N ASN A 77 -13.23 -16.26 -8.41
CA ASN A 77 -14.16 -16.39 -9.53
C ASN A 77 -13.45 -16.71 -10.85
N GLU A 78 -12.59 -17.72 -10.89
CA GLU A 78 -11.78 -18.09 -12.07
C GLU A 78 -12.62 -18.30 -13.35
N SER A 79 -13.84 -18.83 -13.23
CA SER A 79 -14.73 -19.08 -14.37
C SER A 79 -15.34 -17.81 -14.99
N GLU A 80 -15.24 -16.65 -14.32
CA GLU A 80 -15.82 -15.39 -14.78
C GLU A 80 -14.78 -14.48 -15.46
N VAL A 81 -13.51 -14.88 -15.51
CA VAL A 81 -12.41 -14.10 -16.07
C VAL A 81 -11.55 -14.94 -17.01
N PRO A 82 -10.81 -14.33 -17.95
CA PRO A 82 -9.90 -15.07 -18.81
C PRO A 82 -8.85 -15.85 -18.01
N LYS A 83 -8.55 -17.08 -18.47
CA LYS A 83 -7.56 -17.96 -17.82
C LYS A 83 -6.18 -17.29 -17.74
N GLU A 84 -5.82 -16.57 -18.78
CA GLU A 84 -4.56 -15.83 -18.90
C GLU A 84 -4.42 -14.78 -17.78
N LEU A 85 -5.51 -14.08 -17.43
CA LEU A 85 -5.52 -13.14 -16.32
C LEU A 85 -5.29 -13.84 -14.98
N VAL A 86 -5.93 -14.98 -14.77
CA VAL A 86 -5.74 -15.78 -13.55
C VAL A 86 -4.29 -16.24 -13.42
N THR A 87 -3.72 -16.77 -14.52
CA THR A 87 -2.32 -17.23 -14.58
C THR A 87 -1.35 -16.08 -14.30
N PHE A 88 -1.56 -14.93 -14.93
CA PHE A 88 -0.76 -13.74 -14.69
C PHE A 88 -0.82 -13.30 -13.20
N LEU A 89 -2.00 -13.26 -12.60
CA LEU A 89 -2.14 -12.87 -11.18
C LEU A 89 -1.55 -13.92 -10.21
N LYS A 90 -1.59 -15.20 -10.55
CA LYS A 90 -0.88 -16.26 -9.81
C LYS A 90 0.64 -16.04 -9.90
N TYR A 91 1.16 -15.71 -11.07
CA TYR A 91 2.57 -15.35 -11.26
C TYR A 91 2.98 -14.13 -10.42
N VAL A 92 2.18 -13.06 -10.46
CA VAL A 92 2.45 -11.84 -9.65
C VAL A 92 2.45 -12.12 -8.15
N LYS A 93 1.60 -13.06 -7.69
CA LYS A 93 1.51 -13.46 -6.28
C LYS A 93 2.63 -14.39 -5.84
N ALA A 94 3.25 -15.11 -6.76
CA ALA A 94 4.26 -16.09 -6.45
C ALA A 94 5.48 -15.47 -5.73
N ASP A 95 6.06 -16.19 -4.81
CA ASP A 95 7.37 -15.85 -4.25
C ASP A 95 8.49 -16.05 -5.29
N LEU A 96 9.73 -15.76 -4.91
CA LEU A 96 10.88 -15.86 -5.83
C LEU A 96 11.01 -17.27 -6.44
N ALA A 97 10.86 -18.32 -5.63
CA ALA A 97 11.00 -19.70 -6.11
C ALA A 97 9.82 -20.07 -7.01
N GLY A 98 8.58 -19.79 -6.59
CA GLY A 98 7.38 -20.05 -7.37
C GLY A 98 7.29 -19.24 -8.65
N SER A 99 7.91 -18.04 -8.71
CA SER A 99 7.94 -17.21 -9.92
C SER A 99 8.85 -17.79 -11.03
N GLU A 100 9.72 -18.74 -10.71
CA GLU A 100 10.60 -19.45 -11.67
C GLU A 100 9.97 -20.74 -12.20
N GLU A 101 8.84 -21.18 -11.63
CA GLU A 101 8.11 -22.35 -12.11
C GLU A 101 7.46 -22.11 -13.48
N ALA A 102 7.10 -23.20 -14.19
CA ALA A 102 6.38 -23.14 -15.44
C ALA A 102 4.89 -22.81 -15.20
N PHE A 103 4.40 -21.73 -15.79
CA PHE A 103 3.00 -21.31 -15.64
C PHE A 103 2.09 -21.78 -16.80
N ASP A 104 2.65 -22.50 -17.77
CA ASP A 104 1.93 -23.00 -18.96
C ASP A 104 1.13 -21.89 -19.71
N ASP A 105 1.76 -20.70 -19.78
CA ASP A 105 1.23 -19.50 -20.43
C ASP A 105 2.36 -18.72 -21.13
N SER A 106 2.22 -18.52 -22.42
CA SER A 106 3.25 -17.92 -23.26
C SER A 106 3.57 -16.45 -22.91
N TYR A 107 2.61 -15.72 -22.38
CA TYR A 107 2.82 -14.34 -21.94
C TYR A 107 3.61 -14.29 -20.63
N VAL A 108 3.29 -15.17 -19.69
CA VAL A 108 4.05 -15.29 -18.44
C VAL A 108 5.49 -15.74 -18.71
N GLU A 109 5.70 -16.69 -19.64
CA GLU A 109 7.05 -17.10 -20.07
C GLU A 109 7.85 -15.94 -20.67
N GLN A 110 7.22 -15.10 -21.50
CA GLN A 110 7.86 -13.90 -22.04
C GLN A 110 8.23 -12.91 -20.93
N LEU A 111 7.35 -12.71 -19.93
CA LEU A 111 7.64 -11.87 -18.77
C LEU A 111 8.79 -12.43 -17.93
N GLN A 112 8.81 -13.72 -17.66
CA GLN A 112 9.90 -14.38 -16.94
C GLN A 112 11.24 -14.17 -17.65
N ASN A 113 11.29 -14.41 -18.97
CA ASN A 113 12.47 -14.19 -19.79
C ASN A 113 12.92 -12.72 -19.81
N PHE A 114 11.97 -11.79 -19.86
CA PHE A 114 12.26 -10.35 -19.82
C PHE A 114 12.84 -9.94 -18.46
N ILE A 115 12.23 -10.41 -17.37
CA ILE A 115 12.68 -10.13 -16.00
C ILE A 115 14.06 -10.74 -15.76
N CYS A 116 14.34 -11.97 -16.24
CA CYS A 116 15.67 -12.57 -16.16
C CYS A 116 16.73 -11.73 -16.88
N LYS A 117 16.41 -11.20 -18.07
CA LYS A 117 17.34 -10.33 -18.80
C LYS A 117 17.59 -9.01 -18.06
N ILE A 118 16.57 -8.44 -17.44
CA ILE A 118 16.68 -7.21 -16.66
C ILE A 118 17.54 -7.47 -15.41
N LYS A 119 17.25 -8.53 -14.65
CA LYS A 119 18.02 -8.92 -13.46
C LYS A 119 19.48 -9.21 -13.76
N GLY A 120 19.80 -9.72 -14.96
CA GLY A 120 21.17 -9.94 -15.42
C GLY A 120 21.88 -8.69 -15.98
N SER A 121 21.22 -7.55 -16.02
CA SER A 121 21.81 -6.29 -16.45
C SER A 121 22.42 -5.53 -15.26
N ARG A 122 23.74 -5.31 -15.31
CA ARG A 122 24.48 -4.60 -14.27
C ARG A 122 23.91 -3.20 -13.95
N GLU A 123 23.42 -2.50 -14.94
CA GLU A 123 22.79 -1.18 -14.80
C GLU A 123 21.48 -1.26 -13.99
N MET A 124 20.74 -2.36 -14.13
CA MET A 124 19.50 -2.56 -13.39
C MET A 124 19.75 -3.09 -11.97
N GLU A 125 20.82 -3.87 -11.75
CA GLU A 125 21.25 -4.27 -10.39
C GLU A 125 21.57 -3.03 -9.56
N GLU A 126 22.33 -2.06 -10.12
CA GLU A 126 22.64 -0.82 -9.43
C GLU A 126 21.39 0.00 -9.11
N ARG A 127 20.45 0.12 -10.05
CA ARG A 127 19.16 0.82 -9.82
C ARG A 127 18.27 0.11 -8.81
N PHE A 128 18.28 -1.23 -8.80
CA PHE A 128 17.50 -2.01 -7.85
C PHE A 128 18.04 -1.89 -6.44
N MET A 129 19.37 -1.89 -6.28
CA MET A 129 20.02 -1.66 -4.99
C MET A 129 19.68 -0.27 -4.42
N ILE A 130 19.73 0.78 -5.23
CA ILE A 130 19.34 2.14 -4.83
C ILE A 130 17.87 2.17 -4.39
N PHE A 131 16.98 1.50 -5.13
CA PHE A 131 15.56 1.45 -4.80
C PHE A 131 15.27 0.65 -3.52
N GLU A 132 15.96 -0.48 -3.30
CA GLU A 132 15.85 -1.25 -2.05
C GLU A 132 16.37 -0.43 -0.85
N GLU A 133 17.45 0.30 -1.03
CA GLU A 133 18.01 1.19 -0.01
C GLU A 133 17.04 2.31 0.36
N MET A 134 16.45 2.99 -0.62
CA MET A 134 15.40 3.99 -0.42
C MET A 134 14.18 3.41 0.30
N LEU A 135 13.71 2.22 -0.10
CA LEU A 135 12.56 1.56 0.56
C LEU A 135 12.88 1.15 2.00
N LYS A 136 14.14 0.83 2.29
CA LYS A 136 14.59 0.50 3.63
C LYS A 136 14.62 1.76 4.50
N GLU A 137 15.17 2.84 3.99
CA GLU A 137 15.20 4.15 4.65
C GLU A 137 13.79 4.64 4.98
N GLU A 138 12.87 4.65 4.02
CA GLU A 138 11.46 5.02 4.21
C GLU A 138 10.76 4.18 5.30
N ARG A 139 11.07 2.88 5.37
CA ARG A 139 10.52 1.99 6.40
C ARG A 139 11.11 2.28 7.78
N GLU A 140 12.39 2.60 7.85
CA GLU A 140 13.07 2.95 9.10
C GLU A 140 12.56 4.30 9.60
N GLU A 141 12.42 5.31 8.74
CA GLU A 141 11.83 6.61 9.07
C GLU A 141 10.39 6.46 9.60
N GLY A 142 9.54 5.71 8.90
CA GLY A 142 8.17 5.45 9.34
C GLY A 142 8.08 4.71 10.69
N ARG A 143 9.07 3.85 11.01
CA ARG A 143 9.17 3.20 12.32
C ARG A 143 9.62 4.16 13.41
N GLU A 144 10.54 5.07 13.08
CA GLU A 144 11.02 6.09 14.02
C GLU A 144 9.93 7.11 14.33
N GLU A 145 9.21 7.58 13.32
CA GLU A 145 8.05 8.44 13.51
C GLU A 145 6.99 7.77 14.39
N GLY A 146 6.65 6.51 14.11
CA GLY A 146 5.70 5.74 14.93
C GLY A 146 6.14 5.59 16.38
N ARG A 147 7.44 5.37 16.64
CA ARG A 147 8.01 5.31 18.00
C ARG A 147 7.93 6.66 18.70
N SER A 148 8.26 7.73 18.00
CA SER A 148 8.20 9.09 18.55
C SER A 148 6.79 9.43 18.99
N VAL A 149 5.79 9.21 18.15
CA VAL A 149 4.38 9.45 18.46
C VAL A 149 3.92 8.63 19.67
N LEU A 150 4.32 7.35 19.77
CA LEU A 150 3.97 6.52 20.93
C LEU A 150 4.61 7.04 22.23
N LYS A 151 5.90 7.43 22.19
CA LYS A 151 6.59 8.01 23.35
C LYS A 151 5.94 9.31 23.80
N GLU A 152 5.67 10.21 22.87
CA GLU A 152 5.00 11.49 23.18
C GLU A 152 3.61 11.27 23.77
N THR A 153 2.81 10.37 23.20
CA THR A 153 1.48 10.07 23.70
C THR A 153 1.53 9.43 25.09
N LEU A 154 2.50 8.53 25.32
CA LEU A 154 2.72 7.93 26.65
C LEU A 154 3.07 8.99 27.68
N LEU A 155 4.00 9.89 27.38
CA LEU A 155 4.40 10.98 28.26
C LEU A 155 3.22 11.91 28.57
N LEU A 156 2.42 12.29 27.56
CA LEU A 156 1.21 13.09 27.77
C LEU A 156 0.20 12.38 28.69
N CYS A 157 0.03 11.07 28.52
CA CYS A 157 -0.83 10.29 29.41
C CYS A 157 -0.31 10.31 30.85
N LEU A 158 1.00 10.08 31.06
CA LEU A 158 1.61 10.06 32.38
C LEU A 158 1.62 11.45 33.07
N GLN A 159 1.77 12.53 32.30
CA GLN A 159 1.67 13.90 32.80
C GLN A 159 0.29 14.20 33.44
N SER A 160 -0.76 13.50 33.02
CA SER A 160 -2.08 13.63 33.63
C SER A 160 -2.12 13.15 35.10
N PHE A 161 -1.15 12.33 35.53
CA PHE A 161 -1.02 11.85 36.91
C PHE A 161 -0.13 12.75 37.77
N GLY A 162 0.64 13.68 37.19
CA GLY A 162 1.56 14.59 37.84
C GLY A 162 2.93 14.68 37.21
N ASP A 163 3.92 15.17 37.94
CA ASP A 163 5.29 15.28 37.43
C ASP A 163 5.94 13.90 37.28
N ILE A 164 6.53 13.66 36.11
CA ILE A 164 7.18 12.39 35.77
C ILE A 164 8.63 12.44 36.30
N PRO A 165 9.08 11.46 37.11
CA PRO A 165 10.48 11.38 37.55
C PRO A 165 11.43 11.23 36.34
N ASP A 166 12.62 11.83 36.43
CA ASP A 166 13.63 11.81 35.39
C ASP A 166 14.02 10.39 34.95
N GLU A 167 14.11 9.46 35.92
CA GLU A 167 14.42 8.06 35.67
C GLU A 167 13.38 7.37 34.72
N VAL A 168 12.10 7.67 34.91
CA VAL A 168 11.01 7.14 34.09
C VAL A 168 11.03 7.78 32.71
N LEU A 169 11.31 9.07 32.63
CA LEU A 169 11.45 9.81 31.39
C LEU A 169 12.60 9.25 30.55
N GLU A 170 13.77 9.02 31.15
CA GLU A 170 14.92 8.44 30.48
C GLU A 170 14.64 7.02 29.95
N GLN A 171 13.97 6.19 30.75
CA GLN A 171 13.61 4.82 30.34
C GLN A 171 12.67 4.83 29.12
N ILE A 172 11.64 5.70 29.12
CA ILE A 172 10.73 5.82 27.99
C ILE A 172 11.47 6.33 26.74
N GLN A 173 12.34 7.32 26.90
CA GLN A 173 13.11 7.85 25.77
C GLN A 173 14.11 6.85 25.19
N ALA A 174 14.73 6.04 26.05
CA ALA A 174 15.70 5.01 25.63
C ALA A 174 15.03 3.78 24.95
N GLN A 175 13.74 3.54 25.18
CA GLN A 175 13.06 2.35 24.67
C GLN A 175 12.94 2.38 23.14
N GLN A 176 13.39 1.30 22.50
CA GLN A 176 13.36 1.13 21.03
C GLN A 176 12.34 0.11 20.56
N ASP A 177 11.87 -0.77 21.44
CA ASP A 177 10.91 -1.80 21.11
C ASP A 177 9.47 -1.27 21.09
N MET A 178 8.83 -1.34 19.91
CA MET A 178 7.46 -0.88 19.70
C MET A 178 6.42 -1.66 20.51
N GLU A 179 6.62 -2.97 20.74
CA GLU A 179 5.68 -3.78 21.50
C GLU A 179 5.76 -3.43 23.01
N VAL A 180 6.95 -3.15 23.52
CA VAL A 180 7.13 -2.66 24.89
C VAL A 180 6.44 -1.30 25.06
N LEU A 181 6.65 -0.37 24.12
CA LEU A 181 5.99 0.95 24.17
C LEU A 181 4.46 0.84 24.12
N LYS A 182 3.91 -0.04 23.31
CA LYS A 182 2.46 -0.31 23.28
C LYS A 182 1.95 -0.89 24.58
N ASN A 183 2.69 -1.84 25.17
CA ASN A 183 2.33 -2.42 26.47
C ASN A 183 2.37 -1.36 27.57
N TRP A 184 3.38 -0.51 27.58
CA TRP A 184 3.43 0.61 28.52
C TRP A 184 2.28 1.60 28.34
N MET A 185 1.90 1.88 27.08
CA MET A 185 0.72 2.70 26.78
C MET A 185 -0.56 2.09 27.35
N GLN A 186 -0.77 0.78 27.14
CA GLN A 186 -1.94 0.09 27.69
C GLN A 186 -1.94 0.11 29.23
N THR A 187 -0.76 -0.11 29.82
CA THR A 187 -0.57 -0.05 31.28
C THR A 187 -0.88 1.35 31.83
N ALA A 188 -0.41 2.40 31.14
CA ALA A 188 -0.70 3.79 31.54
C ALA A 188 -2.20 4.09 31.53
N PHE A 189 -2.94 3.66 30.49
CA PHE A 189 -4.39 3.84 30.41
C PHE A 189 -5.16 3.08 31.50
N GLN A 190 -4.62 1.98 32.02
CA GLN A 190 -5.25 1.16 33.06
C GLN A 190 -4.87 1.57 34.46
N SER A 191 -3.78 2.35 34.61
CA SER A 191 -3.28 2.81 35.91
C SER A 191 -4.05 4.04 36.41
N LYS A 192 -4.16 4.15 37.73
CA LYS A 192 -4.83 5.28 38.39
C LYS A 192 -3.84 6.31 38.96
N SER A 193 -2.56 5.95 39.01
CA SER A 193 -1.47 6.82 39.46
C SER A 193 -0.16 6.47 38.77
N LEU A 194 0.80 7.38 38.85
CA LEU A 194 2.14 7.18 38.31
C LEU A 194 2.87 6.02 39.01
N GLU A 195 2.71 5.89 40.36
CA GLU A 195 3.32 4.81 41.10
C GLU A 195 2.82 3.43 40.63
N GLU A 196 1.53 3.32 40.38
CA GLU A 196 0.94 2.07 39.84
C GLU A 196 1.49 1.74 38.47
N PHE A 197 1.69 2.72 37.60
CA PHE A 197 2.31 2.53 36.29
C PHE A 197 3.76 2.03 36.42
N VAL A 198 4.58 2.71 37.25
CA VAL A 198 5.99 2.36 37.43
C VAL A 198 6.17 0.95 38.00
N GLN A 199 5.28 0.48 38.88
CA GLN A 199 5.31 -0.89 39.38
C GLN A 199 5.04 -1.96 38.33
N LYS A 200 4.37 -1.61 37.25
CA LYS A 200 3.96 -2.53 36.17
C LYS A 200 4.78 -2.34 34.87
N MET A 201 5.60 -1.30 34.79
CA MET A 201 6.51 -0.98 33.72
C MET A 201 7.70 -1.95 33.66
#